data_710cffa747f9ad5fa1d04aba7d4eac89
#
_entry.id   710cffa747f9ad5fa1d04aba7d4eac89
#
_cell.length_a   1.000
_cell.length_b   1.000
_cell.length_c   1.000
_cell.angle_alpha   90.00
_cell.angle_beta   90.00
_cell.angle_gamma   90.00
#
_symmetry.space_group_name_H-M   'P 1'
#
loop_
_entity.id
_entity.type
_entity.pdbx_description
1 polymer ?
#
loop_
_entity_poly.entity_id
_entity_poly.type
_entity_poly.pdbx_seq_one_letter_code
_entity_poly.pdbx_strand_id
1 'polypeptide(L)'
;MKLLWELFLTFAKVGIMTFGGGMAMLPILQREVVENKGWATDEELVDYFAIGQCTPGIIAVNTATFVGQKQRGVVGGIVATLGIVFPSLLIITVLAGVINSFSHLDWVQHAFSGIRACVCVLIFNAVLKLLKSSVKDWPAAVIFVAVLAASLFTNLSPVIFVAAAALCGIVIQNLIRREK
;
A
#
# COMPACT_ATOMS: atom_id res chain seq x y z
N MET A 1 -8.66 14.40 26.29
CA MET A 1 -8.29 15.22 25.12
C MET A 1 -6.78 15.21 24.85
N LYS A 2 -5.91 15.28 25.87
CA LYS A 2 -4.44 15.24 25.67
C LYS A 2 -3.97 14.01 24.87
N LEU A 3 -4.42 12.81 25.23
CA LEU A 3 -4.01 11.57 24.54
C LEU A 3 -4.37 11.55 23.05
N LEU A 4 -5.55 12.04 22.67
CA LEU A 4 -5.94 12.09 21.25
C LEU A 4 -5.05 13.05 20.46
N TRP A 5 -4.69 14.19 21.06
CA TRP A 5 -3.77 15.13 20.43
C TRP A 5 -2.36 14.56 20.30
N GLU A 6 -1.91 13.81 21.30
CA GLU A 6 -0.63 13.10 21.24
C GLU A 6 -0.64 12.01 20.17
N LEU A 7 -1.72 11.23 20.05
CA LEU A 7 -1.91 10.24 18.98
C LEU A 7 -1.80 10.91 17.61
N PHE A 8 -2.57 12.00 17.40
CA PHE A 8 -2.53 12.74 16.15
C PHE A 8 -1.11 13.22 15.81
N LEU A 9 -0.44 13.91 16.72
CA LEU A 9 0.90 14.47 16.48
C LEU A 9 1.97 13.39 16.28
N THR A 10 1.92 12.31 17.06
CA THR A 10 2.89 11.22 16.93
C THR A 10 2.74 10.54 15.56
N PHE A 11 1.52 10.23 15.13
CA PHE A 11 1.29 9.63 13.82
C PHE A 11 1.50 10.62 12.67
N ALA A 12 1.26 11.92 12.86
CA ALA A 12 1.63 12.94 11.89
C ALA A 12 3.17 13.00 11.71
N LYS A 13 3.92 12.94 12.81
CA LYS A 13 5.39 12.84 12.76
C LYS A 13 5.85 11.60 12.00
N VAL A 14 5.27 10.43 12.29
CA VAL A 14 5.53 9.19 11.55
C VAL A 14 5.24 9.38 10.06
N GLY A 15 4.08 9.96 9.71
CA GLY A 15 3.69 10.21 8.32
C GLY A 15 4.65 11.13 7.56
N ILE A 16 5.20 12.16 8.21
CA ILE A 16 6.21 13.06 7.61
C ILE A 16 7.56 12.36 7.44
N MET A 17 7.98 11.57 8.44
CA MET A 17 9.31 10.95 8.45
C MET A 17 9.40 9.70 7.57
N THR A 18 8.28 9.19 7.09
CA THR A 18 8.27 7.97 6.30
C THR A 18 8.48 8.26 4.83
N PHE A 19 9.70 8.02 4.36
CA PHE A 19 10.07 8.01 2.96
C PHE A 19 10.33 6.56 2.55
N GLY A 20 9.40 5.94 1.81
CA GLY A 20 9.56 4.57 1.31
C GLY A 20 8.33 3.69 1.45
N GLY A 21 8.52 2.39 1.20
CA GLY A 21 7.45 1.39 1.29
C GLY A 21 7.18 0.90 2.72
N GLY A 22 6.16 0.05 2.88
CA GLY A 22 5.66 -0.42 4.17
C GLY A 22 6.73 -0.92 5.15
N MET A 23 7.71 -1.70 4.68
CA MET A 23 8.77 -2.24 5.55
C MET A 23 9.71 -1.17 6.11
N ALA A 24 9.93 -0.07 5.38
CA ALA A 24 10.79 1.03 5.84
C ALA A 24 10.17 1.84 7.01
N MET A 25 8.87 1.69 7.22
CA MET A 25 8.15 2.38 8.31
C MET A 25 8.28 1.69 9.66
N LEU A 26 8.58 0.39 9.69
CA LEU A 26 8.62 -0.39 10.93
C LEU A 26 9.60 0.18 11.97
N PRO A 27 10.85 0.54 11.62
CA PRO A 27 11.78 1.13 12.60
C PRO A 27 11.31 2.49 13.15
N ILE A 28 10.62 3.28 12.31
CA ILE A 28 10.09 4.59 12.74
C ILE A 28 8.92 4.41 13.69
N LEU A 29 8.02 3.47 13.39
CA LEU A 29 6.91 3.11 14.26
C LEU A 29 7.41 2.53 15.58
N GLN A 30 8.43 1.65 15.55
CA GLN A 30 9.02 1.08 16.74
C GLN A 30 9.56 2.17 17.66
N ARG A 31 10.35 3.08 17.14
CA ARG A 31 10.90 4.19 17.92
C ARG A 31 9.81 5.10 18.48
N GLU A 32 8.82 5.50 17.68
CA GLU A 32 7.81 6.47 18.13
C GLU A 32 6.73 5.83 19.00
N VAL A 33 6.27 4.63 18.69
CA VAL A 33 5.14 3.98 19.36
C VAL A 33 5.58 3.14 20.56
N VAL A 34 6.69 2.41 20.43
CA VAL A 34 7.18 1.51 21.49
C VAL A 34 8.14 2.25 22.42
N GLU A 35 9.27 2.78 21.89
CA GLU A 35 10.32 3.35 22.71
C GLU A 35 9.91 4.70 23.34
N ASN A 36 9.35 5.63 22.53
CA ASN A 36 9.06 6.98 23.00
C ASN A 36 7.72 7.08 23.76
N LYS A 37 6.71 6.31 23.35
CA LYS A 37 5.36 6.43 23.91
C LYS A 37 4.92 5.23 24.76
N GLY A 38 5.52 4.05 24.57
CA GLY A 38 5.11 2.84 25.29
C GLY A 38 3.65 2.42 25.02
N TRP A 39 3.12 2.74 23.83
CA TRP A 39 1.74 2.43 23.48
C TRP A 39 1.54 0.98 23.02
N ALA A 40 2.60 0.34 22.59
CA ALA A 40 2.65 -1.07 22.24
C ALA A 40 3.99 -1.67 22.64
N THR A 41 4.06 -3.00 22.72
CA THR A 41 5.32 -3.73 22.78
C THR A 41 5.85 -3.97 21.37
N ASP A 42 7.12 -4.39 21.26
CA ASP A 42 7.70 -4.76 19.96
C ASP A 42 6.92 -5.91 19.31
N GLU A 43 6.52 -6.91 20.09
CA GLU A 43 5.75 -8.06 19.61
C GLU A 43 4.38 -7.62 19.08
N GLU A 44 3.65 -6.80 19.83
CA GLU A 44 2.36 -6.27 19.41
C GLU A 44 2.47 -5.42 18.14
N LEU A 45 3.53 -4.62 18.00
CA LEU A 45 3.75 -3.81 16.81
C LEU A 45 3.99 -4.67 15.57
N VAL A 46 4.78 -5.75 15.72
CA VAL A 46 5.01 -6.72 14.63
C VAL A 46 3.72 -7.43 14.25
N ASP A 47 2.88 -7.80 15.22
CA ASP A 47 1.57 -8.41 14.96
C ASP A 47 0.63 -7.44 14.22
N TYR A 48 0.52 -6.19 14.66
CA TYR A 48 -0.27 -5.17 13.96
C TYR A 48 0.24 -4.93 12.54
N PHE A 49 1.54 -4.97 12.36
CA PHE A 49 2.15 -4.82 11.05
C PHE A 49 1.84 -6.02 10.14
N ALA A 50 1.90 -7.25 10.66
CA ALA A 50 1.55 -8.48 9.94
C ALA A 50 0.06 -8.49 9.54
N ILE A 51 -0.84 -8.15 10.47
CA ILE A 51 -2.28 -8.02 10.19
C ILE A 51 -2.51 -6.90 9.17
N GLY A 52 -1.78 -5.79 9.29
CA GLY A 52 -1.83 -4.67 8.36
C GLY A 52 -1.46 -5.04 6.93
N GLN A 53 -0.56 -6.02 6.73
CA GLN A 53 -0.20 -6.55 5.42
C GLN A 53 -1.32 -7.40 4.79
N CYS A 54 -2.11 -8.08 5.62
CA CYS A 54 -3.24 -8.89 5.17
C CYS A 54 -4.52 -8.07 4.97
N THR A 55 -4.56 -6.84 5.50
CA THR A 55 -5.73 -5.96 5.42
C THR A 55 -5.60 -5.03 4.22
N PRO A 56 -6.67 -4.81 3.43
CA PRO A 56 -6.63 -3.85 2.33
C PRO A 56 -6.25 -2.45 2.80
N GLY A 57 -5.34 -1.79 2.07
CA GLY A 57 -4.91 -0.43 2.37
C GLY A 57 -3.40 -0.29 2.60
N ILE A 58 -2.99 0.88 3.09
CA ILE A 58 -1.59 1.17 3.39
C ILE A 58 -1.25 0.57 4.76
N ILE A 59 -0.24 -0.29 4.83
CA ILE A 59 0.18 -1.01 6.04
C ILE A 59 0.35 -0.07 7.23
N ALA A 60 1.00 1.07 7.03
CA ALA A 60 1.22 2.03 8.10
C ALA A 60 -0.06 2.68 8.63
N VAL A 61 -1.04 2.93 7.75
CA VAL A 61 -2.35 3.46 8.14
C VAL A 61 -3.10 2.43 8.96
N ASN A 62 -3.08 1.16 8.53
CA ASN A 62 -3.70 0.07 9.27
C ASN A 62 -3.05 -0.10 10.65
N THR A 63 -1.72 -0.11 10.72
CA THR A 63 -0.97 -0.20 11.99
C THR A 63 -1.28 0.99 12.91
N ALA A 64 -1.33 2.22 12.39
CA ALA A 64 -1.72 3.40 13.15
C ALA A 64 -3.13 3.27 13.72
N THR A 65 -4.06 2.73 12.92
CA THR A 65 -5.44 2.48 13.35
C THR A 65 -5.49 1.48 14.51
N PHE A 66 -4.75 0.37 14.43
CA PHE A 66 -4.71 -0.64 15.51
C PHE A 66 -4.12 -0.07 16.80
N VAL A 67 -3.00 0.64 16.72
CA VAL A 67 -2.39 1.28 17.89
C VAL A 67 -3.34 2.32 18.50
N GLY A 68 -3.95 3.17 17.67
CA GLY A 68 -4.92 4.16 18.13
C GLY A 68 -6.14 3.53 18.77
N GLN A 69 -6.64 2.42 18.21
CA GLN A 69 -7.77 1.67 18.77
C GLN A 69 -7.43 1.05 20.12
N LYS A 70 -6.23 0.52 20.29
CA LYS A 70 -5.75 0.00 21.58
C LYS A 70 -5.74 1.09 22.64
N GLN A 71 -5.34 2.32 22.30
CA GLN A 71 -5.20 3.41 23.25
C GLN A 71 -6.54 4.05 23.65
N ARG A 72 -7.47 4.22 22.73
CA ARG A 72 -8.74 4.90 22.99
C ARG A 72 -9.92 4.42 22.13
N GLY A 73 -9.96 3.14 21.85
CA GLY A 73 -11.06 2.56 21.07
C GLY A 73 -11.18 3.17 19.67
N VAL A 74 -12.36 3.13 19.11
CA VAL A 74 -12.63 3.59 17.73
C VAL A 74 -12.19 5.04 17.49
N VAL A 75 -12.42 5.93 18.45
CA VAL A 75 -12.03 7.34 18.34
C VAL A 75 -10.50 7.48 18.25
N GLY A 76 -9.76 6.71 19.05
CA GLY A 76 -8.30 6.68 18.98
C GLY A 76 -7.80 6.19 17.62
N GLY A 77 -8.42 5.15 17.07
CA GLY A 77 -8.12 4.65 15.74
C GLY A 77 -8.32 5.71 14.64
N ILE A 78 -9.47 6.39 14.66
CA ILE A 78 -9.76 7.46 13.69
C ILE A 78 -8.73 8.59 13.78
N VAL A 79 -8.42 9.04 14.98
CA VAL A 79 -7.48 10.15 15.20
C VAL A 79 -6.06 9.78 14.78
N ALA A 80 -5.60 8.56 15.07
CA ALA A 80 -4.29 8.07 14.64
C ALA A 80 -4.20 7.97 13.11
N THR A 81 -5.26 7.45 12.48
CA THR A 81 -5.38 7.36 11.01
C THR A 81 -5.35 8.75 10.37
N LEU A 82 -6.11 9.70 10.87
CA LEU A 82 -6.07 11.08 10.40
C LEU A 82 -4.70 11.70 10.59
N GLY A 83 -4.05 11.43 11.72
CA GLY A 83 -2.70 11.90 12.00
C GLY A 83 -1.70 11.49 10.94
N ILE A 84 -1.64 10.19 10.58
CA ILE A 84 -0.66 9.68 9.61
C ILE A 84 -0.93 10.15 8.18
N VAL A 85 -2.19 10.36 7.81
CA VAL A 85 -2.61 10.78 6.46
C VAL A 85 -2.53 12.30 6.26
N PHE A 86 -2.81 13.08 7.29
CA PHE A 86 -2.92 14.53 7.21
C PHE A 86 -1.69 15.23 6.60
N PRO A 87 -0.44 14.94 7.01
CA PRO A 87 0.73 15.58 6.44
C PRO A 87 0.88 15.32 4.94
N SER A 88 0.61 14.09 4.52
CA SER A 88 0.66 13.71 3.10
C SER A 88 -0.35 14.48 2.27
N LEU A 89 -1.58 14.62 2.76
CA LEU A 89 -2.63 15.42 2.11
C LEU A 89 -2.22 16.89 2.00
N LEU A 90 -1.67 17.46 3.08
CA LEU A 90 -1.24 18.85 3.09
C LEU A 90 -0.10 19.08 2.08
N ILE A 91 0.93 18.24 2.09
CA ILE A 91 2.06 18.35 1.17
C ILE A 91 1.59 18.22 -0.28
N ILE A 92 0.77 17.20 -0.58
CA ILE A 92 0.25 16.98 -1.94
C ILE A 92 -0.60 18.16 -2.41
N THR A 93 -1.46 18.71 -1.54
CA THR A 93 -2.31 19.86 -1.89
C THR A 93 -1.48 21.11 -2.21
N VAL A 94 -0.45 21.38 -1.37
CA VAL A 94 0.47 22.51 -1.62
C VAL A 94 1.25 22.31 -2.91
N LEU A 95 1.82 21.11 -3.10
CA LEU A 95 2.56 20.79 -4.32
C LEU A 95 1.68 20.86 -5.58
N ALA A 96 0.46 20.37 -5.52
CA ALA A 96 -0.48 20.44 -6.63
C ALA A 96 -0.79 21.90 -7.03
N GLY A 97 -0.97 22.78 -6.04
CA GLY A 97 -1.13 24.22 -6.29
C GLY A 97 0.08 24.84 -6.98
N VAL A 98 1.28 24.56 -6.48
CA VAL A 98 2.54 25.05 -7.08
C VAL A 98 2.71 24.51 -8.50
N ILE A 99 2.55 23.19 -8.68
CA ILE A 99 2.69 22.56 -10.00
C ILE A 99 1.70 23.15 -11.02
N ASN A 100 0.43 23.33 -10.60
CA ASN A 100 -0.59 23.87 -11.49
C ASN A 100 -0.26 25.31 -11.93
N SER A 101 0.32 26.13 -11.05
CA SER A 101 0.75 27.49 -11.38
C SER A 101 1.89 27.55 -12.40
N PHE A 102 2.74 26.51 -12.45
CA PHE A 102 3.91 26.45 -13.33
C PHE A 102 3.76 25.47 -14.49
N SER A 103 2.63 24.77 -14.59
CA SER A 103 2.39 23.70 -15.56
C SER A 103 2.46 24.16 -17.04
N HIS A 104 2.32 25.44 -17.30
CA HIS A 104 2.40 26.04 -18.64
C HIS A 104 3.84 26.30 -19.13
N LEU A 105 4.84 26.18 -18.25
CA LEU A 105 6.23 26.40 -18.61
C LEU A 105 6.82 25.18 -19.33
N ASP A 106 7.47 25.37 -20.45
CA ASP A 106 8.00 24.32 -21.32
C ASP A 106 8.97 23.40 -20.56
N TRP A 107 9.85 23.95 -19.74
CA TRP A 107 10.79 23.17 -18.96
C TRP A 107 10.11 22.27 -17.90
N VAL A 108 8.96 22.71 -17.35
CA VAL A 108 8.15 21.89 -16.42
C VAL A 108 7.51 20.72 -17.18
N GLN A 109 6.98 20.97 -18.39
CA GLN A 109 6.40 19.93 -19.23
C GLN A 109 7.44 18.90 -19.67
N HIS A 110 8.65 19.34 -19.99
CA HIS A 110 9.76 18.43 -20.28
C HIS A 110 10.17 17.59 -19.08
N ALA A 111 10.22 18.18 -17.88
CA ALA A 111 10.49 17.46 -16.65
C ALA A 111 9.40 16.39 -16.37
N PHE A 112 8.12 16.74 -16.52
CA PHE A 112 7.02 15.78 -16.38
C PHE A 112 7.07 14.66 -17.42
N SER A 113 7.46 14.97 -18.65
CA SER A 113 7.63 13.96 -19.70
C SER A 113 8.72 12.94 -19.33
N GLY A 114 9.84 13.41 -18.78
CA GLY A 114 10.89 12.55 -18.25
C GLY A 114 10.43 11.67 -17.08
N ILE A 115 9.68 12.25 -16.13
CA ILE A 115 9.11 11.52 -15.00
C ILE A 115 8.14 10.43 -15.48
N ARG A 116 7.26 10.74 -16.45
CA ARG A 116 6.32 9.76 -17.03
C ARG A 116 7.06 8.59 -17.66
N ALA A 117 8.11 8.85 -18.44
CA ALA A 117 8.93 7.80 -19.05
C ALA A 117 9.56 6.91 -17.98
N CYS A 118 10.12 7.51 -16.92
CA CYS A 118 10.71 6.78 -15.81
C CYS A 118 9.70 5.89 -15.07
N VAL A 119 8.50 6.43 -14.79
CA VAL A 119 7.41 5.69 -14.16
C VAL A 119 6.95 4.51 -15.02
N CYS A 120 6.84 4.68 -16.35
CA CYS A 120 6.52 3.58 -17.25
C CYS A 120 7.55 2.45 -17.16
N VAL A 121 8.84 2.78 -17.13
CA VAL A 121 9.91 1.77 -16.98
C VAL A 121 9.85 1.07 -15.63
N LEU A 122 9.59 1.80 -14.54
CA LEU A 122 9.44 1.23 -13.20
C LEU A 122 8.25 0.26 -13.12
N ILE A 123 7.09 0.65 -13.68
CA ILE A 123 5.91 -0.23 -13.75
C ILE A 123 6.23 -1.46 -14.58
N PHE A 124 6.85 -1.31 -15.75
CA PHE A 124 7.24 -2.43 -16.59
C PHE A 124 8.16 -3.42 -15.87
N ASN A 125 9.19 -2.90 -15.18
CA ASN A 125 10.08 -3.73 -14.38
C ASN A 125 9.36 -4.45 -13.22
N ALA A 126 8.42 -3.77 -12.55
CA ALA A 126 7.61 -4.38 -11.51
C ALA A 126 6.74 -5.53 -12.06
N VAL A 127 6.10 -5.32 -13.22
CA VAL A 127 5.32 -6.35 -13.91
C VAL A 127 6.20 -7.55 -14.28
N LEU A 128 7.39 -7.32 -14.86
CA LEU A 128 8.31 -8.39 -15.20
C LEU A 128 8.77 -9.19 -13.97
N LYS A 129 9.03 -8.51 -12.84
CA LYS A 129 9.42 -9.16 -11.59
C LYS A 129 8.27 -10.03 -11.04
N LEU A 130 7.04 -9.51 -11.06
CA LEU A 130 5.85 -10.25 -10.64
C LEU A 130 5.59 -11.44 -11.55
N LEU A 131 5.69 -11.29 -12.86
CA LEU A 131 5.55 -12.38 -13.83
C LEU A 131 6.53 -13.51 -13.52
N LYS A 132 7.82 -13.20 -13.36
CA LYS A 132 8.85 -14.20 -13.05
C LYS A 132 8.64 -14.93 -11.73
N SER A 133 8.02 -14.26 -10.73
CA SER A 133 7.78 -14.87 -9.42
C SER A 133 6.48 -15.68 -9.37
N SER A 134 5.45 -15.26 -10.10
CA SER A 134 4.10 -15.82 -10.03
C SER A 134 3.82 -16.88 -11.09
N VAL A 135 4.38 -16.71 -12.30
CA VAL A 135 4.17 -17.63 -13.43
C VAL A 135 5.32 -18.63 -13.46
N LYS A 136 5.20 -19.71 -12.69
CA LYS A 136 6.20 -20.79 -12.64
C LYS A 136 5.85 -21.96 -13.54
N ASP A 137 4.56 -22.21 -13.73
CA ASP A 137 4.04 -23.37 -14.44
C ASP A 137 3.25 -22.95 -15.69
N TRP A 138 3.20 -23.86 -16.68
CA TRP A 138 2.43 -23.65 -17.91
C TRP A 138 0.96 -23.31 -17.67
N PRO A 139 0.22 -23.98 -16.76
CA PRO A 139 -1.18 -23.63 -16.45
C PRO A 139 -1.32 -22.20 -15.92
N ALA A 140 -0.38 -21.75 -15.10
CA ALA A 140 -0.38 -20.37 -14.60
C ALA A 140 -0.16 -19.34 -15.73
N ALA A 141 0.69 -19.67 -16.71
CA ALA A 141 0.89 -18.84 -17.90
C ALA A 141 -0.40 -18.71 -18.74
N VAL A 142 -1.11 -19.80 -18.94
CA VAL A 142 -2.39 -19.81 -19.68
C VAL A 142 -3.44 -18.95 -18.96
N ILE A 143 -3.60 -19.12 -17.64
CA ILE A 143 -4.52 -18.30 -16.83
C ILE A 143 -4.15 -16.83 -16.93
N PHE A 144 -2.86 -16.50 -16.82
CA PHE A 144 -2.38 -15.12 -16.92
C PHE A 144 -2.75 -14.49 -18.27
N VAL A 145 -2.47 -15.17 -19.38
CA VAL A 145 -2.77 -14.66 -20.72
C VAL A 145 -4.29 -14.53 -20.94
N ALA A 146 -5.09 -15.49 -20.46
CA ALA A 146 -6.54 -15.46 -20.56
C ALA A 146 -7.14 -14.28 -19.78
N VAL A 147 -6.67 -14.06 -18.53
CA VAL A 147 -7.12 -12.94 -17.69
C VAL A 147 -6.68 -11.61 -18.30
N LEU A 148 -5.44 -11.52 -18.80
CA LEU A 148 -4.96 -10.31 -19.46
C LEU A 148 -5.80 -9.97 -20.69
N ALA A 149 -6.05 -10.94 -21.58
CA ALA A 149 -6.88 -10.74 -22.75
C ALA A 149 -8.32 -10.34 -22.36
N ALA A 150 -8.94 -11.04 -21.41
CA ALA A 150 -10.27 -10.70 -20.94
C ALA A 150 -10.33 -9.28 -20.32
N SER A 151 -9.30 -8.87 -19.57
CA SER A 151 -9.20 -7.54 -18.98
C SER A 151 -9.08 -6.42 -20.03
N LEU A 152 -8.48 -6.70 -21.19
CA LEU A 152 -8.35 -5.71 -22.27
C LEU A 152 -9.67 -5.51 -23.05
N PHE A 153 -10.50 -6.57 -23.13
CA PHE A 153 -11.74 -6.54 -23.90
C PHE A 153 -13.00 -6.28 -23.05
N THR A 154 -12.89 -6.34 -21.71
CA THR A 154 -14.03 -6.17 -20.82
C THR A 154 -13.75 -5.13 -19.74
N ASN A 155 -14.77 -4.34 -19.40
CA ASN A 155 -14.70 -3.35 -18.32
C ASN A 155 -15.13 -3.95 -16.96
N LEU A 156 -14.87 -5.24 -16.72
CA LEU A 156 -15.22 -5.90 -15.47
C LEU A 156 -14.29 -5.45 -14.34
N SER A 157 -14.83 -5.47 -13.12
CA SER A 157 -14.04 -5.16 -11.93
C SER A 157 -12.86 -6.12 -11.75
N PRO A 158 -11.64 -5.64 -11.41
CA PRO A 158 -10.49 -6.49 -11.14
C PRO A 158 -10.75 -7.60 -10.11
N VAL A 159 -11.67 -7.37 -9.15
CA VAL A 159 -12.05 -8.35 -8.13
C VAL A 159 -12.64 -9.61 -8.75
N ILE A 160 -13.44 -9.46 -9.82
CA ILE A 160 -14.06 -10.61 -10.53
C ILE A 160 -12.98 -11.46 -11.19
N PHE A 161 -11.98 -10.83 -11.82
CA PHE A 161 -10.86 -11.53 -12.44
C PHE A 161 -10.03 -12.30 -11.42
N VAL A 162 -9.76 -11.70 -10.25
CA VAL A 162 -9.03 -12.37 -9.16
C VAL A 162 -9.81 -13.57 -8.65
N ALA A 163 -11.11 -13.44 -8.40
CA ALA A 163 -11.95 -14.53 -7.93
C ALA A 163 -12.03 -15.67 -8.97
N ALA A 164 -12.24 -15.33 -10.23
CA ALA A 164 -12.30 -16.32 -11.32
C ALA A 164 -10.96 -17.05 -11.51
N ALA A 165 -9.85 -16.31 -11.51
CA ALA A 165 -8.51 -16.90 -11.63
C ALA A 165 -8.17 -17.81 -10.44
N ALA A 166 -8.56 -17.44 -9.21
CA ALA A 166 -8.37 -18.26 -8.03
C ALA A 166 -9.15 -19.59 -8.13
N LEU A 167 -10.42 -19.53 -8.53
CA LEU A 167 -11.25 -20.74 -8.73
C LEU A 167 -10.66 -21.64 -9.82
N CYS A 168 -10.30 -21.08 -10.97
CA CYS A 168 -9.66 -21.84 -12.05
C CYS A 168 -8.34 -22.49 -11.59
N GLY A 169 -7.52 -21.77 -10.85
CA GLY A 169 -6.26 -22.27 -10.31
C GLY A 169 -6.47 -23.47 -9.37
N ILE A 170 -7.43 -23.38 -8.45
CA ILE A 170 -7.75 -24.46 -7.51
C ILE A 170 -8.25 -25.71 -8.28
N VAL A 171 -9.12 -25.53 -9.25
CA VAL A 171 -9.67 -26.65 -10.05
C VAL A 171 -8.56 -27.35 -10.83
N ILE A 172 -7.71 -26.58 -11.52
CA ILE A 172 -6.61 -27.13 -12.31
C ILE A 172 -5.60 -27.86 -11.40
N GLN A 173 -5.25 -27.26 -10.26
CA GLN A 173 -4.31 -27.89 -9.34
C GLN A 173 -4.86 -29.19 -8.73
N ASN A 174 -6.15 -29.25 -8.43
CA ASN A 174 -6.80 -30.48 -7.96
C ASN A 174 -6.86 -31.58 -9.03
N LEU A 175 -7.06 -31.21 -10.31
CA LEU A 175 -7.03 -32.17 -11.42
C LEU A 175 -5.63 -32.75 -11.62
N ILE A 176 -4.60 -31.90 -11.65
CA ILE A 176 -3.20 -32.33 -11.81
C ILE A 176 -2.73 -33.19 -10.61
N ARG A 177 -3.26 -32.93 -9.41
CA ARG A 177 -2.92 -33.70 -8.21
C ARG A 177 -3.60 -35.08 -8.17
N ARG A 178 -4.70 -35.27 -8.88
CA ARG A 178 -5.38 -36.56 -8.99
C ARG A 178 -4.75 -37.51 -10.01
N GLU A 179 -3.93 -36.97 -10.94
CA GLU A 179 -3.24 -37.77 -11.94
C GLU A 179 -1.81 -38.19 -11.52
N LYS A 180 -1.34 -37.75 -10.34
CA LYS A 180 -0.10 -38.22 -9.71
C LYS A 180 -0.40 -39.12 -8.50
#